data_a0c9c8fa2255466489dac2c68fb437dd
#
_entry.id   a0c9c8fa2255466489dac2c68fb437dd
#
_cell.length_a   1.000
_cell.length_b   1.000
_cell.length_c   1.000
_cell.angle_alpha   90.00
_cell.angle_beta   90.00
_cell.angle_gamma   90.00
#
_symmetry.space_group_name_H-M   'P 1'
#
loop_
_entity.id
_entity.type
_entity.pdbx_description
1 polymer ?
#
loop_
_entity_poly.entity_id
_entity_poly.type
_entity_poly.pdbx_seq_one_letter_code
_entity_poly.pdbx_strand_id
1 'polypeptide(L)'
;NSAVLDKIEPIFAEFEKMIKKIEEVSQKVTTIEQDAIIKGKEFDTQVIKAIKDLKQCATFFEQAAFGFESKLLKTSISIAQKIINIEVGENSSKIAKQTINQLLLKLKNATKVKIHLNPKDYYVLKQELELEPFIELLEDPNVVAGGVVIASNIGNFDGSIEAKVSSMLESLDLVI
;
A
#
# COMPACT_ATOMS: atom_id res chain seq x y z
N ASN A 1 18.27 -0.04 -3.32
CA ASN A 1 18.05 1.09 -2.38
C ASN A 1 18.24 2.47 -3.06
N SER A 2 19.14 2.63 -4.05
CA SER A 2 19.38 3.89 -4.76
C SER A 2 18.16 4.36 -5.57
N ALA A 3 17.54 3.49 -6.34
CA ALA A 3 16.41 3.84 -7.24
C ALA A 3 15.13 4.31 -6.53
N VAL A 4 14.95 3.99 -5.26
CA VAL A 4 13.82 4.48 -4.44
C VAL A 4 14.17 5.87 -3.88
N LEU A 5 15.40 6.06 -3.42
CA LEU A 5 15.89 7.35 -2.95
C LEU A 5 15.83 8.41 -4.05
N ASP A 6 16.29 8.08 -5.28
CA ASP A 6 16.26 8.97 -6.44
C ASP A 6 14.83 9.43 -6.84
N LYS A 7 13.81 8.66 -6.48
CA LYS A 7 12.39 9.02 -6.71
C LYS A 7 11.76 9.81 -5.57
N ILE A 8 12.27 9.66 -4.37
CA ILE A 8 11.76 10.34 -3.17
C ILE A 8 12.39 11.73 -3.00
N GLU A 9 13.65 11.87 -3.35
CA GLU A 9 14.42 13.12 -3.22
C GLU A 9 13.77 14.35 -3.91
N PRO A 10 13.23 14.24 -5.16
CA PRO A 10 12.53 15.37 -5.77
C PRO A 10 11.25 15.78 -5.04
N ILE A 11 10.61 14.84 -4.35
CA ILE A 11 9.36 15.07 -3.60
C ILE A 11 9.69 15.85 -2.31
N PHE A 12 10.76 15.49 -1.62
CA PHE A 12 11.23 16.26 -0.45
C PHE A 12 11.67 17.67 -0.84
N ALA A 13 12.34 17.82 -1.98
CA ALA A 13 12.71 19.14 -2.49
C ALA A 13 11.51 20.05 -2.77
N GLU A 14 10.42 19.51 -3.33
CA GLU A 14 9.16 20.25 -3.51
C GLU A 14 8.49 20.60 -2.17
N PHE A 15 8.56 19.70 -1.19
CA PHE A 15 8.05 19.94 0.15
C PHE A 15 8.81 21.06 0.87
N GLU A 16 10.14 21.08 0.78
CA GLU A 16 10.96 22.15 1.31
C GLU A 16 10.67 23.51 0.65
N LYS A 17 10.44 23.54 -0.67
CA LYS A 17 10.02 24.76 -1.37
C LYS A 17 8.68 25.27 -0.86
N MET A 18 7.73 24.39 -0.60
CA MET A 18 6.43 24.78 -0.05
C MET A 18 6.56 25.34 1.37
N ILE A 19 7.36 24.72 2.22
CA ILE A 19 7.65 25.22 3.58
C ILE A 19 8.24 26.62 3.52
N LYS A 20 9.26 26.86 2.67
CA LYS A 20 9.85 28.18 2.47
C LYS A 20 8.84 29.22 2.01
N LYS A 21 7.93 28.87 1.08
CA LYS A 21 6.87 29.78 0.65
C LYS A 21 5.90 30.14 1.78
N ILE A 22 5.57 29.20 2.65
CA ILE A 22 4.73 29.44 3.81
C ILE A 22 5.43 30.37 4.81
N GLU A 23 6.72 30.17 5.05
CA GLU A 23 7.53 31.05 5.89
C GLU A 23 7.58 32.47 5.33
N GLU A 24 7.81 32.64 4.01
CA GLU A 24 7.78 33.94 3.34
C GLU A 24 6.43 34.65 3.48
N VAL A 25 5.31 33.93 3.30
CA VAL A 25 3.96 34.48 3.47
C VAL A 25 3.70 34.84 4.92
N SER A 26 4.11 34.02 5.88
CA SER A 26 3.99 34.30 7.30
C SER A 26 4.77 35.56 7.69
N GLN A 27 6.00 35.73 7.20
CA GLN A 27 6.79 36.93 7.43
C GLN A 27 6.14 38.18 6.83
N LYS A 28 5.60 38.10 5.60
CA LYS A 28 4.86 39.20 4.97
C LYS A 28 3.63 39.58 5.78
N VAL A 29 2.87 38.62 6.30
CA VAL A 29 1.72 38.88 7.18
C VAL A 29 2.17 39.59 8.46
N THR A 30 3.23 39.15 9.10
CA THR A 30 3.78 39.77 10.32
C THR A 30 4.21 41.22 10.04
N THR A 31 4.86 41.45 8.90
CA THR A 31 5.30 42.81 8.50
C THR A 31 4.08 43.72 8.25
N ILE A 32 3.04 43.19 7.58
CA ILE A 32 1.81 43.92 7.33
C ILE A 32 1.08 44.24 8.66
N GLU A 33 1.05 43.30 9.61
CA GLU A 33 0.48 43.52 10.94
C GLU A 33 1.23 44.63 11.71
N GLN A 34 2.55 44.65 11.65
CA GLN A 34 3.38 45.68 12.31
C GLN A 34 3.17 47.04 11.65
N ASP A 35 3.12 47.13 10.34
CA ASP A 35 2.82 48.35 9.64
C ASP A 35 1.36 48.82 9.85
N ALA A 36 0.39 47.91 10.14
CA ALA A 36 -1.00 48.19 10.41
C ALA A 36 -1.21 49.06 11.66
N ILE A 37 -0.39 48.84 12.66
CA ILE A 37 -0.41 49.63 13.90
C ILE A 37 -0.07 51.11 13.61
N ILE A 38 0.60 51.37 12.49
CA ILE A 38 1.13 52.70 12.19
C ILE A 38 0.26 53.53 11.23
N LYS A 39 -0.57 52.98 10.38
CA LYS A 39 -1.14 53.69 9.20
C LYS A 39 -2.66 53.79 9.01
N GLY A 40 -3.53 53.42 9.95
CA GLY A 40 -4.98 53.75 9.84
C GLY A 40 -5.74 53.06 8.69
N LYS A 41 -6.91 53.57 8.33
CA LYS A 41 -7.99 52.93 7.54
C LYS A 41 -7.64 52.33 6.15
N GLU A 42 -6.61 52.73 5.47
CA GLU A 42 -6.20 52.07 4.21
C GLU A 42 -5.62 50.66 4.43
N PHE A 43 -5.34 50.36 5.64
CA PHE A 43 -4.70 49.18 6.10
C PHE A 43 -5.63 47.97 6.23
N ASP A 44 -6.91 48.19 6.61
CA ASP A 44 -7.89 47.09 6.79
C ASP A 44 -8.06 46.25 5.54
N THR A 45 -8.02 46.88 4.37
CA THR A 45 -8.11 46.17 3.08
C THR A 45 -6.89 45.30 2.78
N GLN A 46 -5.68 45.77 3.15
CA GLN A 46 -4.44 45.00 2.95
C GLN A 46 -4.34 43.87 3.95
N VAL A 47 -4.75 44.07 5.20
CA VAL A 47 -4.78 43.03 6.23
C VAL A 47 -5.80 41.95 5.86
N ILE A 48 -7.02 42.33 5.43
CA ILE A 48 -8.04 41.39 4.96
C ILE A 48 -7.52 40.58 3.76
N LYS A 49 -6.86 41.23 2.82
CA LYS A 49 -6.25 40.54 1.68
C LYS A 49 -5.17 39.55 2.13
N ALA A 50 -4.27 39.95 3.03
CA ALA A 50 -3.21 39.10 3.55
C ALA A 50 -3.75 37.88 4.31
N ILE A 51 -4.82 38.06 5.10
CA ILE A 51 -5.51 36.97 5.79
C ILE A 51 -6.16 36.01 4.78
N LYS A 52 -6.76 36.54 3.71
CA LYS A 52 -7.34 35.72 2.64
C LYS A 52 -6.27 34.91 1.91
N ASP A 53 -5.15 35.54 1.57
CA ASP A 53 -4.02 34.90 0.90
C ASP A 53 -3.39 33.82 1.80
N LEU A 54 -3.28 34.08 3.12
CA LEU A 54 -2.82 33.09 4.10
C LEU A 54 -3.76 31.89 4.20
N LYS A 55 -5.07 32.12 4.26
CA LYS A 55 -6.06 31.04 4.25
C LYS A 55 -5.98 30.19 2.98
N GLN A 56 -5.82 30.82 1.81
CA GLN A 56 -5.65 30.10 0.55
C GLN A 56 -4.34 29.29 0.56
N CYS A 57 -3.25 29.85 1.10
CA CYS A 57 -1.99 29.15 1.23
C CYS A 57 -2.10 27.91 2.16
N ALA A 58 -2.79 28.07 3.31
CA ALA A 58 -3.05 26.97 4.22
C ALA A 58 -3.86 25.84 3.56
N THR A 59 -4.95 26.21 2.87
CA THR A 59 -5.77 25.22 2.12
C THR A 59 -4.96 24.51 1.03
N PHE A 60 -4.15 25.26 0.30
CA PHE A 60 -3.26 24.68 -0.71
C PHE A 60 -2.26 23.70 -0.09
N PHE A 61 -1.67 24.06 1.05
CA PHE A 61 -0.74 23.18 1.76
C PHE A 61 -1.39 21.90 2.25
N GLU A 62 -2.59 21.99 2.85
CA GLU A 62 -3.36 20.81 3.28
C GLU A 62 -3.67 19.88 2.10
N GLN A 63 -4.10 20.45 0.98
CA GLN A 63 -4.37 19.67 -0.24
C GLN A 63 -3.09 19.04 -0.83
N ALA A 64 -1.98 19.77 -0.79
CA ALA A 64 -0.69 19.27 -1.28
C ALA A 64 -0.15 18.16 -0.36
N ALA A 65 -0.26 18.31 0.95
CA ALA A 65 0.12 17.28 1.92
C ALA A 65 -0.69 15.99 1.72
N PHE A 66 -2.02 16.12 1.61
CA PHE A 66 -2.90 14.98 1.34
C PHE A 66 -2.59 14.32 -0.01
N GLY A 67 -2.35 15.11 -1.05
CA GLY A 67 -1.96 14.60 -2.38
C GLY A 67 -0.60 13.88 -2.35
N PHE A 68 0.34 14.37 -1.54
CA PHE A 68 1.64 13.74 -1.33
C PHE A 68 1.52 12.39 -0.60
N GLU A 69 0.78 12.34 0.49
CA GLU A 69 0.54 11.10 1.25
C GLU A 69 -0.11 10.04 0.37
N SER A 70 -1.14 10.40 -0.38
CA SER A 70 -1.81 9.49 -1.32
C SER A 70 -0.86 8.99 -2.41
N LYS A 71 0.00 9.84 -2.95
CA LYS A 71 0.97 9.47 -3.99
C LYS A 71 2.08 8.58 -3.43
N LEU A 72 2.55 8.87 -2.23
CA LEU A 72 3.55 8.07 -1.54
C LEU A 72 3.02 6.67 -1.25
N LEU A 73 1.80 6.58 -0.73
CA LEU A 73 1.13 5.31 -0.45
C LEU A 73 0.96 4.48 -1.73
N LYS A 74 0.40 5.06 -2.80
CA LYS A 74 0.23 4.38 -4.10
C LYS A 74 1.57 3.90 -4.67
N THR A 75 2.62 4.71 -4.56
CA THR A 75 3.96 4.35 -5.05
C THR A 75 4.54 3.19 -4.23
N SER A 76 4.41 3.25 -2.91
CA SER A 76 4.87 2.20 -2.00
C SER A 76 4.17 0.87 -2.26
N ILE A 77 2.85 0.90 -2.43
CA ILE A 77 2.05 -0.29 -2.80
C ILE A 77 2.51 -0.84 -4.15
N SER A 78 2.70 0.01 -5.16
CA SER A 78 3.16 -0.42 -6.49
C SER A 78 4.55 -1.06 -6.45
N ILE A 79 5.46 -0.54 -5.63
CA ILE A 79 6.79 -1.14 -5.43
C ILE A 79 6.67 -2.50 -4.73
N ALA A 80 5.88 -2.57 -3.66
CA ALA A 80 5.65 -3.82 -2.94
C ALA A 80 5.04 -4.90 -3.84
N GLN A 81 4.05 -4.57 -4.66
CA GLN A 81 3.46 -5.48 -5.63
C GLN A 81 4.49 -5.98 -6.66
N LYS A 82 5.38 -5.12 -7.14
CA LYS A 82 6.46 -5.54 -8.06
C LYS A 82 7.42 -6.52 -7.39
N ILE A 83 7.82 -6.27 -6.15
CA ILE A 83 8.69 -7.16 -5.39
C ILE A 83 8.01 -8.51 -5.18
N ILE A 84 6.75 -8.51 -4.77
CA ILE A 84 5.95 -9.73 -4.58
C ILE A 84 5.88 -10.52 -5.89
N ASN A 85 5.61 -9.87 -7.01
CA ASN A 85 5.50 -10.54 -8.32
C ASN A 85 6.83 -11.17 -8.76
N ILE A 86 7.97 -10.54 -8.47
CA ILE A 86 9.30 -11.11 -8.75
C ILE A 86 9.52 -12.35 -7.87
N GLU A 87 9.30 -12.23 -6.58
CA GLU A 87 9.46 -13.34 -5.62
C GLU A 87 8.55 -14.52 -5.94
N VAL A 88 7.29 -14.24 -6.27
CA VAL A 88 6.32 -15.26 -6.71
C VAL A 88 6.78 -15.91 -8.01
N GLY A 89 7.31 -15.14 -8.97
CA GLY A 89 7.81 -15.67 -10.24
C GLY A 89 8.95 -16.68 -10.08
N GLU A 90 9.84 -16.43 -9.11
CA GLU A 90 11.04 -17.25 -8.85
C GLU A 90 10.76 -18.41 -7.89
N ASN A 91 9.91 -18.19 -6.88
CA ASN A 91 9.72 -19.11 -5.75
C ASN A 91 8.27 -19.59 -5.58
N SER A 92 7.47 -19.62 -6.65
CA SER A 92 6.02 -19.93 -6.57
C SER A 92 5.71 -21.24 -5.83
N SER A 93 6.37 -22.32 -6.17
CA SER A 93 6.12 -23.63 -5.54
C SER A 93 6.46 -23.66 -4.05
N LYS A 94 7.52 -22.95 -3.63
CA LYS A 94 7.87 -22.81 -2.22
C LYS A 94 6.83 -22.02 -1.44
N ILE A 95 6.33 -20.93 -2.04
CA ILE A 95 5.27 -20.10 -1.46
C ILE A 95 3.96 -20.88 -1.34
N ALA A 96 3.59 -21.61 -2.40
CA ALA A 96 2.41 -22.48 -2.40
C ALA A 96 2.52 -23.57 -1.32
N LYS A 97 3.69 -24.23 -1.19
CA LYS A 97 3.95 -25.24 -0.15
C LYS A 97 3.79 -24.69 1.25
N GLN A 98 4.34 -23.52 1.54
CA GLN A 98 4.17 -22.85 2.84
C GLN A 98 2.69 -22.53 3.12
N THR A 99 1.98 -22.06 2.10
CA THR A 99 0.54 -21.75 2.21
C THR A 99 -0.28 -23.00 2.49
N ILE A 100 -0.03 -24.10 1.77
CA ILE A 100 -0.67 -25.40 2.01
C ILE A 100 -0.48 -25.82 3.47
N ASN A 101 0.77 -25.81 3.95
CA ASN A 101 1.07 -26.21 5.33
C ASN A 101 0.34 -25.36 6.36
N GLN A 102 0.24 -24.05 6.16
CA GLN A 102 -0.50 -23.14 7.04
C GLN A 102 -2.00 -23.41 7.03
N LEU A 103 -2.58 -23.66 5.85
CA LEU A 103 -4.02 -23.91 5.71
C LEU A 103 -4.41 -25.30 6.21
N LEU A 104 -3.58 -26.32 6.02
CA LEU A 104 -3.81 -27.67 6.54
C LEU A 104 -3.90 -27.69 8.06
N LEU A 105 -3.18 -26.81 8.75
CA LEU A 105 -3.31 -26.69 10.22
C LEU A 105 -4.74 -26.28 10.65
N LYS A 106 -5.46 -25.55 9.80
CA LYS A 106 -6.85 -25.13 10.04
C LYS A 106 -7.85 -26.22 9.67
N LEU A 107 -7.44 -27.24 8.94
CA LEU A 107 -8.26 -28.29 8.36
C LEU A 107 -8.17 -29.65 9.09
N LYS A 108 -7.69 -29.66 10.33
CA LYS A 108 -7.46 -30.89 11.11
C LYS A 108 -8.69 -31.82 11.23
N ASN A 109 -9.89 -31.28 11.11
CA ASN A 109 -11.16 -32.04 11.20
C ASN A 109 -11.80 -32.30 9.83
N ALA A 110 -11.13 -31.95 8.74
CA ALA A 110 -11.64 -32.19 7.40
C ALA A 110 -11.46 -33.67 7.03
N THR A 111 -12.47 -34.22 6.38
CA THR A 111 -12.48 -35.63 5.88
C THR A 111 -12.29 -35.70 4.36
N LYS A 112 -12.41 -34.56 3.67
CA LYS A 112 -12.18 -34.46 2.25
C LYS A 112 -11.64 -33.05 1.95
N VAL A 113 -10.46 -32.98 1.34
CA VAL A 113 -9.79 -31.73 1.01
C VAL A 113 -9.32 -31.78 -0.44
N LYS A 114 -9.66 -30.76 -1.22
CA LYS A 114 -9.17 -30.55 -2.57
C LYS A 114 -8.34 -29.27 -2.60
N ILE A 115 -7.11 -29.38 -3.05
CA ILE A 115 -6.17 -28.28 -3.14
C ILE A 115 -5.95 -27.96 -4.61
N HIS A 116 -6.40 -26.78 -5.04
CA HIS A 116 -6.24 -26.26 -6.40
C HIS A 116 -4.96 -25.45 -6.48
N LEU A 117 -4.12 -25.76 -7.45
CA LEU A 117 -2.80 -25.15 -7.66
C LEU A 117 -2.62 -24.76 -9.12
N ASN A 118 -1.78 -23.73 -9.34
CA ASN A 118 -1.30 -23.45 -10.69
C ASN A 118 -0.58 -24.69 -11.26
N PRO A 119 -0.74 -24.99 -12.56
CA PRO A 119 -0.08 -26.13 -13.19
C PRO A 119 1.42 -26.23 -12.90
N LYS A 120 2.14 -25.09 -12.96
CA LYS A 120 3.58 -25.03 -12.66
C LYS A 120 3.89 -25.55 -11.25
N ASP A 121 3.13 -25.15 -10.25
CA ASP A 121 3.34 -25.52 -8.86
C ASP A 121 2.83 -26.92 -8.56
N TYR A 122 1.74 -27.34 -9.21
CA TYR A 122 1.17 -28.67 -9.09
C TYR A 122 2.17 -29.77 -9.41
N TYR A 123 2.89 -29.68 -10.54
CA TYR A 123 3.86 -30.72 -10.95
C TYR A 123 5.02 -30.84 -9.98
N VAL A 124 5.48 -29.72 -9.41
CA VAL A 124 6.56 -29.72 -8.41
C VAL A 124 6.06 -30.28 -7.08
N LEU A 125 4.95 -29.77 -6.59
CA LEU A 125 4.44 -30.12 -5.26
C LEU A 125 3.87 -31.54 -5.17
N LYS A 126 3.35 -32.08 -6.26
CA LYS A 126 2.93 -33.47 -6.33
C LYS A 126 4.06 -34.47 -6.05
N GLN A 127 5.30 -34.10 -6.35
CA GLN A 127 6.48 -34.93 -6.10
C GLN A 127 7.07 -34.69 -4.70
N GLU A 128 6.84 -33.50 -4.12
CA GLU A 128 7.47 -33.08 -2.88
C GLU A 128 6.59 -33.24 -1.63
N LEU A 129 5.26 -33.31 -1.81
CA LEU A 129 4.32 -33.37 -0.69
C LEU A 129 3.89 -34.81 -0.44
N GLU A 130 4.10 -35.26 0.77
CA GLU A 130 3.47 -36.46 1.32
C GLU A 130 2.14 -36.02 1.96
N LEU A 131 1.03 -36.33 1.29
CA LEU A 131 -0.30 -35.92 1.71
C LEU A 131 -1.10 -37.10 2.22
N GLU A 132 -1.97 -36.84 3.19
CA GLU A 132 -2.93 -37.84 3.69
C GLU A 132 -3.91 -38.26 2.58
N PRO A 133 -4.45 -39.51 2.62
CA PRO A 133 -5.29 -40.05 1.55
C PRO A 133 -6.60 -39.27 1.26
N PHE A 134 -7.05 -38.43 2.20
CA PHE A 134 -8.22 -37.58 2.04
C PHE A 134 -7.93 -36.22 1.40
N ILE A 135 -6.66 -35.94 1.08
CA ILE A 135 -6.21 -34.70 0.45
C ILE A 135 -5.86 -34.98 -1.01
N GLU A 136 -6.50 -34.28 -1.90
CA GLU A 136 -6.32 -34.38 -3.36
C GLU A 136 -5.72 -33.07 -3.89
N LEU A 137 -4.61 -33.14 -4.63
CA LEU A 137 -4.08 -32.02 -5.39
C LEU A 137 -4.72 -31.98 -6.77
N LEU A 138 -5.15 -30.80 -7.19
CA LEU A 138 -5.77 -30.55 -8.49
C LEU A 138 -5.03 -29.43 -9.21
N GLU A 139 -4.82 -29.63 -10.49
CA GLU A 139 -4.32 -28.61 -11.40
C GLU A 139 -5.44 -27.64 -11.76
N ASP A 140 -5.21 -26.32 -11.61
CA ASP A 140 -6.17 -25.28 -11.93
C ASP A 140 -5.46 -24.07 -12.57
N PRO A 141 -5.66 -23.85 -13.89
CA PRO A 141 -5.04 -22.72 -14.60
C PRO A 141 -5.52 -21.35 -14.11
N ASN A 142 -6.66 -21.29 -13.43
CA ASN A 142 -7.20 -20.03 -12.89
C ASN A 142 -6.50 -19.60 -11.60
N VAL A 143 -5.77 -20.50 -10.94
CA VAL A 143 -4.95 -20.19 -9.78
C VAL A 143 -3.62 -19.63 -10.24
N VAL A 144 -3.28 -18.43 -9.76
CA VAL A 144 -2.00 -17.78 -10.05
C VAL A 144 -0.86 -18.55 -9.40
N ALA A 145 0.33 -18.57 -10.02
CA ALA A 145 1.50 -19.21 -9.46
C ALA A 145 1.77 -18.74 -8.02
N GLY A 146 2.11 -19.65 -7.12
CA GLY A 146 2.28 -19.38 -5.69
C GLY A 146 0.99 -19.29 -4.88
N GLY A 147 -0.16 -19.18 -5.54
CA GLY A 147 -1.49 -19.20 -4.92
C GLY A 147 -1.99 -20.60 -4.63
N VAL A 148 -2.90 -20.72 -3.68
CA VAL A 148 -3.53 -21.98 -3.26
C VAL A 148 -5.00 -21.72 -2.98
N VAL A 149 -5.89 -22.50 -3.56
CA VAL A 149 -7.31 -22.51 -3.22
C VAL A 149 -7.70 -23.88 -2.68
N ILE A 150 -8.29 -23.92 -1.50
CA ILE A 150 -8.68 -25.17 -0.86
C ILE A 150 -10.20 -25.24 -0.74
N ALA A 151 -10.77 -26.34 -1.24
CA ALA A 151 -12.15 -26.72 -1.03
C ALA A 151 -12.22 -27.92 -0.09
N SER A 152 -13.00 -27.83 0.97
CA SER A 152 -13.18 -28.92 1.93
C SER A 152 -14.62 -29.06 2.40
N ASN A 153 -14.90 -30.18 3.05
CA ASN A 153 -16.21 -30.43 3.66
C ASN A 153 -16.53 -29.53 4.86
N ILE A 154 -15.55 -28.79 5.39
CA ILE A 154 -15.73 -27.85 6.51
C ILE A 154 -15.63 -26.39 6.10
N GLY A 155 -15.37 -26.10 4.82
CA GLY A 155 -15.27 -24.75 4.27
C GLY A 155 -14.23 -24.61 3.17
N ASN A 156 -14.26 -23.47 2.50
CA ASN A 156 -13.31 -23.11 1.47
C ASN A 156 -12.33 -22.06 1.99
N PHE A 157 -11.09 -22.15 1.56
CA PHE A 157 -10.02 -21.26 1.97
C PHE A 157 -9.30 -20.71 0.73
N ASP A 158 -9.31 -19.41 0.62
CA ASP A 158 -8.59 -18.69 -0.43
C ASP A 158 -7.21 -18.28 0.09
N GLY A 159 -6.18 -18.95 -0.38
CA GLY A 159 -4.77 -18.64 -0.14
C GLY A 159 -4.10 -18.07 -1.39
N SER A 160 -4.86 -17.44 -2.30
CA SER A 160 -4.30 -16.74 -3.46
C SER A 160 -3.38 -15.60 -3.03
N ILE A 161 -2.46 -15.24 -3.90
CA ILE A 161 -1.55 -14.11 -3.66
C ILE A 161 -2.35 -12.82 -3.57
N GLU A 162 -3.37 -12.67 -4.42
CA GLU A 162 -4.27 -11.52 -4.45
C GLU A 162 -5.01 -11.34 -3.12
N ALA A 163 -5.59 -12.41 -2.57
CA ALA A 163 -6.28 -12.37 -1.29
C ALA A 163 -5.35 -11.97 -0.14
N LYS A 164 -4.12 -12.48 -0.14
CA LYS A 164 -3.11 -12.12 0.87
C LYS A 164 -2.69 -10.65 0.77
N VAL A 165 -2.46 -10.16 -0.44
CA VAL A 165 -2.11 -8.75 -0.67
C VAL A 165 -3.26 -7.85 -0.28
N SER A 166 -4.51 -8.16 -0.66
CA SER A 166 -5.71 -7.41 -0.24
C SER A 166 -5.83 -7.34 1.28
N SER A 167 -5.70 -8.46 1.97
CA SER A 167 -5.78 -8.50 3.43
C SER A 167 -4.67 -7.70 4.11
N MET A 168 -3.46 -7.69 3.54
CA MET A 168 -2.37 -6.84 4.03
C MET A 168 -2.67 -5.35 3.82
N LEU A 169 -3.19 -4.96 2.66
CA LEU A 169 -3.54 -3.58 2.36
C LEU A 169 -4.69 -3.09 3.26
N GLU A 170 -5.72 -3.90 3.47
CA GLU A 170 -6.81 -3.59 4.41
C GLU A 170 -6.30 -3.39 5.84
N SER A 171 -5.29 -4.15 6.26
CA SER A 171 -4.68 -3.98 7.58
C SER A 171 -3.87 -2.69 7.70
N LEU A 172 -3.33 -2.18 6.59
CA LEU A 172 -2.62 -0.90 6.55
C LEU A 172 -3.57 0.30 6.54
N ASP A 173 -4.70 0.21 5.85
CA ASP A 173 -5.73 1.25 5.84
C ASP A 173 -6.40 1.44 7.23
N LEU A 174 -6.34 0.42 8.09
CA LEU A 174 -6.81 0.53 9.48
C LEU A 174 -5.80 1.22 10.42
N VAL A 175 -4.59 1.50 9.95
CA VAL A 175 -3.50 2.12 10.74
C VAL A 175 -3.30 3.60 10.35
N ILE A 176 -3.91 4.07 9.26
CA ILE A 176 -3.89 5.45 8.79
C ILE A 176 -5.23 6.12 9.11
#